data_bd2889e235e48598e0970705b40ee613
#
_entry.id   bd2889e235e48598e0970705b40ee613
#
_cell.length_a   1.000
_cell.length_b   1.000
_cell.length_c   1.000
_cell.angle_alpha   90.00
_cell.angle_beta   90.00
_cell.angle_gamma   90.00
#
_symmetry.space_group_name_H-M   'P 1'
#
loop_
_entity.id
_entity.type
_entity.pdbx_description
1 polymer ?
#
loop_
_entity_poly.entity_id
_entity_poly.type
_entity_poly.pdbx_seq_one_letter_code
_entity_poly.pdbx_strand_id
1 'polypeptide(L)'
;MVAPSKKALVTGGAVGGTALVAAGVLAFSLLPSPPEIESAPNAGHPLCADIARNYPRQLLGENRTEAKGEGVAVWGDSAVVLRCGMKPPKPTTDLCLNVNGVDWVLRSDASSEGEGGSKSKKTLLTYGRDPAVEVTVTAEAMTAAGDTLVDLGDAVRAIPQKAKCI
;
A
#
# COMPACT_ATOMS: atom_id res chain seq x y z
N MET A 1 29.87 -3.94 81.28
CA MET A 1 28.48 -4.27 80.87
C MET A 1 28.38 -4.00 79.41
N VAL A 2 28.36 -5.04 78.60
CA VAL A 2 28.44 -4.97 77.15
C VAL A 2 27.03 -5.19 76.55
N ALA A 3 26.55 -4.24 75.73
CA ALA A 3 25.26 -4.35 75.01
C ALA A 3 25.52 -5.02 73.64
N PRO A 4 24.65 -5.91 73.17
CA PRO A 4 24.81 -6.60 71.91
C PRO A 4 24.28 -5.77 70.71
N SER A 5 25.06 -5.75 69.64
CA SER A 5 24.75 -5.18 68.34
C SER A 5 23.67 -5.99 67.60
N LYS A 6 22.62 -5.36 67.13
CA LYS A 6 21.60 -5.95 66.24
C LYS A 6 22.05 -5.79 64.80
N LYS A 7 22.31 -6.91 64.12
CA LYS A 7 22.53 -6.97 62.67
C LYS A 7 21.23 -6.79 61.93
N ALA A 8 21.13 -5.73 61.12
CA ALA A 8 20.00 -5.55 60.20
C ALA A 8 20.22 -6.42 58.95
N LEU A 9 19.27 -7.28 58.70
CA LEU A 9 19.22 -8.12 57.48
C LEU A 9 18.62 -7.25 56.35
N VAL A 10 19.42 -6.94 55.38
CA VAL A 10 18.93 -6.26 54.16
C VAL A 10 18.42 -7.34 53.22
N THR A 11 17.11 -7.48 53.12
CA THR A 11 16.44 -8.25 52.05
C THR A 11 16.39 -7.38 50.80
N GLY A 12 17.29 -7.61 49.86
CA GLY A 12 17.29 -7.02 48.54
C GLY A 12 16.13 -7.61 47.72
N GLY A 13 15.08 -6.85 47.52
CA GLY A 13 13.93 -7.23 46.70
C GLY A 13 14.28 -7.14 45.21
N ALA A 14 14.24 -8.25 44.53
CA ALA A 14 14.27 -8.33 43.07
C ALA A 14 12.92 -7.88 42.50
N VAL A 15 12.72 -6.58 42.22
CA VAL A 15 11.51 -6.03 41.61
C VAL A 15 11.78 -5.34 40.27
N GLY A 16 12.99 -5.47 39.69
CA GLY A 16 13.42 -4.72 38.50
C GLY A 16 13.13 -5.37 37.14
N GLY A 17 12.73 -6.65 37.07
CA GLY A 17 12.69 -7.38 35.79
C GLY A 17 11.38 -7.40 35.01
N THR A 18 10.25 -7.23 35.68
CA THR A 18 8.93 -7.42 35.04
C THR A 18 8.36 -6.15 34.39
N ALA A 19 8.76 -4.98 34.83
CA ALA A 19 8.25 -3.71 34.29
C ALA A 19 8.73 -3.39 32.87
N LEU A 20 9.95 -3.77 32.51
CA LEU A 20 10.52 -3.50 31.18
C LEU A 20 9.90 -4.38 30.10
N VAL A 21 9.57 -5.63 30.41
CA VAL A 21 8.93 -6.55 29.44
C VAL A 21 7.48 -6.10 29.17
N ALA A 22 6.75 -5.66 30.20
CA ALA A 22 5.37 -5.18 30.04
C ALA A 22 5.30 -3.89 29.20
N ALA A 23 6.26 -2.96 29.39
CA ALA A 23 6.32 -1.72 28.58
C ALA A 23 6.65 -2.01 27.11
N GLY A 24 7.51 -2.98 26.81
CA GLY A 24 7.83 -3.38 25.44
C GLY A 24 6.65 -4.01 24.70
N VAL A 25 5.86 -4.84 25.38
CA VAL A 25 4.67 -5.46 24.78
C VAL A 25 3.57 -4.44 24.53
N LEU A 26 3.36 -3.48 25.44
CA LEU A 26 2.38 -2.42 25.27
C LEU A 26 2.75 -1.46 24.12
N ALA A 27 4.03 -1.12 23.97
CA ALA A 27 4.51 -0.26 22.87
C ALA A 27 4.31 -0.92 21.50
N PHE A 28 4.54 -2.23 21.40
CA PHE A 28 4.32 -2.98 20.16
C PHE A 28 2.83 -3.05 19.77
N SER A 29 1.94 -3.11 20.75
CA SER A 29 0.48 -3.15 20.52
C SER A 29 -0.12 -1.82 20.05
N LEU A 30 0.64 -0.71 20.17
CA LEU A 30 0.21 0.63 19.74
C LEU A 30 0.65 0.98 18.31
N LEU A 31 1.43 0.14 17.65
CA LEU A 31 1.79 0.35 16.24
C LEU A 31 0.56 0.10 15.37
N PRO A 32 0.25 1.02 14.44
CA PRO A 32 -0.85 0.82 13.51
C PRO A 32 -0.61 -0.44 12.69
N SER A 33 -1.63 -1.30 12.60
CA SER A 33 -1.54 -2.48 11.75
C SER A 33 -1.51 -2.07 10.28
N PRO A 34 -0.72 -2.77 9.44
CA PRO A 34 -0.74 -2.53 7.99
C PRO A 34 -2.18 -2.64 7.43
N PRO A 35 -2.57 -1.78 6.49
CA PRO A 35 -3.88 -1.84 5.88
C PRO A 35 -4.09 -3.19 5.19
N GLU A 36 -5.29 -3.75 5.32
CA GLU A 36 -5.69 -4.97 4.64
C GLU A 36 -6.38 -4.60 3.33
N ILE A 37 -5.76 -4.97 2.22
CA ILE A 37 -6.23 -4.70 0.86
C ILE A 37 -6.49 -6.02 0.18
N GLU A 38 -7.68 -6.16 -0.40
CA GLU A 38 -8.05 -7.36 -1.14
C GLU A 38 -7.10 -7.59 -2.31
N SER A 39 -6.55 -8.81 -2.40
CA SER A 39 -5.69 -9.22 -3.50
C SER A 39 -6.47 -9.31 -4.81
N ALA A 40 -5.82 -8.97 -5.92
CA ALA A 40 -6.43 -9.18 -7.24
C ALA A 40 -6.57 -10.69 -7.55
N PRO A 41 -7.49 -11.08 -8.45
CA PRO A 41 -7.75 -12.49 -8.75
C PRO A 41 -6.53 -13.29 -9.22
N ASN A 42 -5.57 -12.65 -9.89
CA ASN A 42 -4.34 -13.25 -10.39
C ASN A 42 -3.09 -12.63 -9.74
N ALA A 43 -3.17 -12.23 -8.47
CA ALA A 43 -2.09 -11.55 -7.76
C ALA A 43 -0.79 -12.37 -7.72
N GLY A 44 -0.89 -13.71 -7.63
CA GLY A 44 0.25 -14.64 -7.68
C GLY A 44 0.91 -14.80 -9.05
N HIS A 45 0.51 -14.05 -10.07
CA HIS A 45 1.14 -14.13 -11.39
C HIS A 45 2.62 -13.69 -11.31
N PRO A 46 3.59 -14.43 -11.93
CA PRO A 46 5.02 -14.12 -11.82
C PRO A 46 5.38 -12.68 -12.21
N LEU A 47 4.72 -12.11 -13.22
CA LEU A 47 4.93 -10.72 -13.63
C LEU A 47 4.57 -9.72 -12.52
N CYS A 48 3.62 -10.05 -11.62
CA CYS A 48 3.32 -9.19 -10.48
C CYS A 48 4.48 -9.13 -9.48
N ALA A 49 5.13 -10.27 -9.22
CA ALA A 49 6.35 -10.31 -8.41
C ALA A 49 7.51 -9.55 -9.10
N ASP A 50 7.61 -9.64 -10.43
CA ASP A 50 8.64 -8.94 -11.19
C ASP A 50 8.50 -7.43 -11.12
N ILE A 51 7.30 -6.88 -11.36
CA ILE A 51 7.08 -5.44 -11.30
C ILE A 51 7.19 -4.90 -9.89
N ALA A 52 6.83 -5.69 -8.86
CA ALA A 52 6.89 -5.27 -7.46
C ALA A 52 8.31 -4.90 -7.01
N ARG A 53 9.35 -5.49 -7.60
CA ARG A 53 10.75 -5.15 -7.32
C ARG A 53 11.14 -3.75 -7.78
N ASN A 54 10.39 -3.21 -8.77
CA ASN A 54 10.64 -1.93 -9.38
C ASN A 54 9.66 -0.83 -8.93
N TYR A 55 8.79 -1.13 -7.95
CA TYR A 55 7.89 -0.10 -7.43
C TYR A 55 8.69 1.01 -6.75
N PRO A 56 8.36 2.27 -6.98
CA PRO A 56 9.02 3.40 -6.36
C PRO A 56 8.89 3.32 -4.84
N ARG A 57 9.94 3.78 -4.13
CA ARG A 57 9.92 3.86 -2.68
C ARG A 57 9.01 4.96 -2.17
N GLN A 58 8.83 5.99 -2.97
CA GLN A 58 7.98 7.14 -2.67
C GLN A 58 7.12 7.48 -3.89
N LEU A 59 5.87 7.87 -3.64
CA LEU A 59 4.96 8.51 -4.59
C LEU A 59 4.32 9.72 -3.92
N LEU A 60 4.26 10.84 -4.61
CA LEU A 60 3.68 12.09 -4.08
C LEU A 60 4.32 12.55 -2.77
N GLY A 61 5.61 12.27 -2.57
CA GLY A 61 6.31 12.54 -1.30
C GLY A 61 6.02 11.54 -0.18
N GLU A 62 5.09 10.60 -0.38
CA GLU A 62 4.70 9.59 0.59
C GLU A 62 5.52 8.30 0.42
N ASN A 63 5.95 7.73 1.53
CA ASN A 63 6.66 6.47 1.53
C ASN A 63 5.73 5.30 1.20
N ARG A 64 6.30 4.30 0.50
CA ARG A 64 5.64 3.00 0.38
C ARG A 64 5.59 2.32 1.75
N THR A 65 4.40 1.90 2.14
CA THR A 65 4.15 1.18 3.40
C THR A 65 3.84 -0.28 3.14
N GLU A 66 4.00 -1.11 4.16
CA GLU A 66 3.55 -2.50 4.10
C GLU A 66 2.03 -2.55 4.07
N ALA A 67 1.48 -3.47 3.28
CA ALA A 67 0.06 -3.78 3.24
C ALA A 67 -0.13 -5.29 3.27
N LYS A 68 -1.25 -5.73 3.82
CA LYS A 68 -1.68 -7.13 3.72
C LYS A 68 -2.40 -7.31 2.40
N GLY A 69 -2.00 -8.32 1.65
CA GLY A 69 -2.53 -8.64 0.32
C GLY A 69 -1.41 -8.97 -0.65
N GLU A 70 -1.62 -10.00 -1.47
CA GLU A 70 -0.68 -10.38 -2.51
C GLU A 70 -0.79 -9.43 -3.71
N GLY A 71 0.33 -9.04 -4.30
CA GLY A 71 0.36 -8.15 -5.45
C GLY A 71 -0.09 -6.72 -5.16
N VAL A 72 -0.07 -6.31 -3.89
CA VAL A 72 -0.51 -4.99 -3.41
C VAL A 72 0.68 -4.12 -3.06
N ALA A 73 0.59 -2.83 -3.36
CA ALA A 73 1.48 -1.80 -2.85
C ALA A 73 0.69 -0.55 -2.45
N VAL A 74 1.09 0.10 -1.36
CA VAL A 74 0.39 1.26 -0.78
C VAL A 74 1.39 2.36 -0.49
N TRP A 75 1.00 3.60 -0.79
CA TRP A 75 1.76 4.81 -0.45
C TRP A 75 0.88 5.76 0.35
N GLY A 76 1.53 6.41 1.32
CA GLY A 76 0.83 7.27 2.27
C GLY A 76 -0.21 6.50 3.08
N ASP A 77 -1.19 7.19 3.60
CA ASP A 77 -2.36 6.59 4.28
C ASP A 77 -3.39 6.10 3.25
N SER A 78 -2.97 5.15 2.40
CA SER A 78 -3.77 4.64 1.26
C SER A 78 -4.18 5.73 0.25
N ALA A 79 -3.37 6.80 0.16
CA ALA A 79 -3.56 7.85 -0.85
C ALA A 79 -3.40 7.29 -2.27
N VAL A 80 -2.47 6.36 -2.43
CA VAL A 80 -2.28 5.58 -3.65
C VAL A 80 -2.24 4.10 -3.28
N VAL A 81 -3.08 3.30 -3.94
CA VAL A 81 -3.12 1.84 -3.81
C VAL A 81 -2.94 1.22 -5.18
N LEU A 82 -1.98 0.32 -5.32
CA LEU A 82 -1.76 -0.46 -6.53
C LEU A 82 -2.10 -1.92 -6.26
N ARG A 83 -2.81 -2.55 -7.19
CA ARG A 83 -3.08 -4.00 -7.20
C ARG A 83 -2.67 -4.59 -8.54
N CYS A 84 -1.73 -5.52 -8.54
CA CYS A 84 -1.36 -6.29 -9.72
C CYS A 84 -2.12 -7.62 -9.75
N GLY A 85 -2.49 -8.09 -10.93
CA GLY A 85 -3.21 -9.36 -11.10
C GLY A 85 -4.69 -9.18 -11.44
N MET A 86 -5.08 -7.98 -11.83
CA MET A 86 -6.43 -7.74 -12.34
C MET A 86 -6.63 -8.42 -13.71
N LYS A 87 -7.87 -8.77 -14.00
CA LYS A 87 -8.24 -9.22 -15.35
C LYS A 87 -8.11 -8.05 -16.31
N PRO A 88 -7.53 -8.27 -17.51
CA PRO A 88 -7.49 -7.23 -18.55
C PRO A 88 -8.89 -6.71 -18.86
N PRO A 89 -9.06 -5.38 -18.98
CA PRO A 89 -10.34 -4.83 -19.38
C PRO A 89 -10.67 -5.24 -20.82
N LYS A 90 -11.95 -5.48 -21.07
CA LYS A 90 -12.47 -5.64 -22.43
C LYS A 90 -12.42 -4.29 -23.16
N PRO A 91 -12.52 -4.25 -24.49
CA PRO A 91 -12.74 -3.00 -25.21
C PRO A 91 -13.87 -2.20 -24.57
N THR A 92 -13.63 -0.92 -24.32
CA THR A 92 -14.52 -0.04 -23.58
C THR A 92 -14.54 1.35 -24.20
N THR A 93 -15.60 2.10 -23.94
CA THR A 93 -15.74 3.52 -24.27
C THR A 93 -15.29 4.43 -23.12
N ASP A 94 -14.81 3.85 -22.00
CA ASP A 94 -14.27 4.62 -20.88
C ASP A 94 -13.04 5.44 -21.34
N LEU A 95 -12.81 6.54 -20.64
CA LEU A 95 -11.67 7.41 -20.93
C LEU A 95 -10.35 6.65 -20.85
N CYS A 96 -9.63 6.62 -21.97
CA CYS A 96 -8.31 6.07 -22.02
C CYS A 96 -7.25 7.16 -22.10
N LEU A 97 -6.20 7.03 -21.28
CA LEU A 97 -5.09 7.96 -21.14
C LEU A 97 -3.80 7.23 -21.43
N ASN A 98 -2.99 7.72 -22.36
CA ASN A 98 -1.60 7.24 -22.49
C ASN A 98 -0.71 8.11 -21.62
N VAL A 99 -0.07 7.51 -20.61
CA VAL A 99 0.88 8.18 -19.74
C VAL A 99 2.23 7.45 -19.84
N ASN A 100 3.21 8.13 -20.38
CA ASN A 100 4.58 7.63 -20.54
C ASN A 100 4.65 6.22 -21.19
N GLY A 101 3.80 5.99 -22.23
CA GLY A 101 3.77 4.72 -22.97
C GLY A 101 3.01 3.57 -22.28
N VAL A 102 2.27 3.88 -21.23
CA VAL A 102 1.31 2.96 -20.61
C VAL A 102 -0.11 3.49 -20.85
N ASP A 103 -0.97 2.65 -21.40
CA ASP A 103 -2.37 2.97 -21.59
C ASP A 103 -3.16 2.64 -20.32
N TRP A 104 -3.90 3.62 -19.82
CA TRP A 104 -4.72 3.54 -18.62
C TRP A 104 -6.17 3.85 -18.94
N VAL A 105 -7.08 3.01 -18.50
CA VAL A 105 -8.52 3.25 -18.56
C VAL A 105 -8.99 3.79 -17.23
N LEU A 106 -9.58 4.98 -17.22
CA LEU A 106 -10.23 5.54 -16.04
C LEU A 106 -11.57 4.84 -15.83
N ARG A 107 -11.70 4.11 -14.74
CA ARG A 107 -12.92 3.40 -14.39
C ARG A 107 -13.92 4.37 -13.73
N SER A 108 -15.10 4.42 -14.30
CA SER A 108 -16.25 5.09 -13.67
C SER A 108 -16.94 4.06 -12.77
N ASP A 109 -16.42 3.86 -11.56
CA ASP A 109 -17.06 2.97 -10.61
C ASP A 109 -18.31 3.65 -10.04
N ALA A 110 -19.46 3.02 -10.24
CA ALA A 110 -20.75 3.48 -9.74
C ALA A 110 -20.81 3.67 -8.21
N SER A 111 -19.81 3.13 -7.50
CA SER A 111 -19.65 3.28 -6.05
C SER A 111 -19.02 4.61 -5.62
N SER A 112 -18.45 5.41 -6.54
CA SER A 112 -17.84 6.71 -6.22
C SER A 112 -18.76 7.91 -6.49
N GLU A 113 -19.93 7.69 -7.10
CA GLU A 113 -20.87 8.79 -7.45
C GLU A 113 -21.70 9.31 -6.27
N GLY A 114 -21.66 8.63 -5.11
CA GLY A 114 -22.46 9.02 -3.93
C GLY A 114 -21.70 9.77 -2.83
N GLU A 115 -20.37 9.85 -2.89
CA GLU A 115 -19.56 10.51 -1.88
C GLU A 115 -18.86 11.76 -2.46
N GLY A 116 -19.64 12.81 -2.67
CA GLY A 116 -19.10 14.14 -2.92
C GLY A 116 -18.35 14.63 -1.68
N GLY A 117 -17.01 14.50 -1.68
CA GLY A 117 -16.16 14.94 -0.60
C GLY A 117 -14.73 14.46 -0.79
N SER A 118 -13.85 14.84 0.11
CA SER A 118 -12.42 14.50 0.20
C SER A 118 -12.11 12.99 0.15
N LYS A 119 -13.13 12.12 0.14
CA LYS A 119 -13.00 10.66 0.08
C LYS A 119 -13.24 10.05 -1.30
N SER A 120 -13.56 10.86 -2.31
CA SER A 120 -13.74 10.30 -3.67
C SER A 120 -12.41 9.70 -4.15
N LYS A 121 -12.49 8.50 -4.71
CA LYS A 121 -11.34 7.80 -5.28
C LYS A 121 -11.52 7.67 -6.78
N LYS A 122 -10.42 7.67 -7.50
CA LYS A 122 -10.38 7.34 -8.92
C LYS A 122 -9.58 6.08 -9.14
N THR A 123 -10.11 5.19 -9.93
CA THR A 123 -9.49 3.91 -10.26
C THR A 123 -9.08 3.91 -11.73
N LEU A 124 -7.81 3.61 -11.97
CA LEU A 124 -7.24 3.45 -13.29
C LEU A 124 -6.79 2.00 -13.46
N LEU A 125 -7.03 1.44 -14.63
CA LEU A 125 -6.65 0.06 -14.96
C LEU A 125 -5.82 0.06 -16.24
N THR A 126 -4.69 -0.66 -16.26
CA THR A 126 -3.89 -0.75 -17.48
C THR A 126 -4.66 -1.43 -18.60
N TYR A 127 -4.54 -0.90 -19.83
CA TYR A 127 -5.15 -1.47 -21.02
C TYR A 127 -4.16 -2.29 -21.82
N GLY A 128 -4.63 -3.44 -22.31
CA GLY A 128 -3.83 -4.32 -23.18
C GLY A 128 -2.72 -5.08 -22.48
N ARG A 129 -2.63 -5.06 -21.15
CA ARG A 129 -1.65 -5.81 -20.36
C ARG A 129 -2.32 -6.94 -19.61
N ASP A 130 -1.62 -8.09 -19.50
CA ASP A 130 -2.10 -9.27 -18.82
C ASP A 130 -0.95 -9.93 -18.04
N PRO A 131 -0.99 -9.92 -16.68
CA PRO A 131 -2.07 -9.39 -15.84
C PRO A 131 -2.20 -7.87 -15.93
N ALA A 132 -3.41 -7.35 -15.70
CA ALA A 132 -3.61 -5.91 -15.62
C ALA A 132 -3.24 -5.38 -14.22
N VAL A 133 -2.86 -4.11 -14.18
CA VAL A 133 -2.54 -3.39 -12.94
C VAL A 133 -3.59 -2.33 -12.70
N GLU A 134 -4.13 -2.31 -11.50
CA GLU A 134 -5.07 -1.31 -11.04
C GLU A 134 -4.37 -0.32 -10.11
N VAL A 135 -4.66 0.96 -10.27
CA VAL A 135 -4.19 2.02 -9.38
C VAL A 135 -5.39 2.83 -8.94
N THR A 136 -5.60 2.90 -7.63
CA THR A 136 -6.63 3.74 -7.02
C THR A 136 -5.94 4.92 -6.32
N VAL A 137 -6.42 6.14 -6.61
CA VAL A 137 -5.91 7.40 -6.01
C VAL A 137 -7.04 8.15 -5.33
N THR A 138 -6.76 8.77 -4.18
CA THR A 138 -7.73 9.65 -3.52
C THR A 138 -7.90 10.96 -4.29
N ALA A 139 -8.97 11.71 -4.01
CA ALA A 139 -9.22 13.00 -4.67
C ALA A 139 -8.08 14.00 -4.47
N GLU A 140 -7.50 14.03 -3.29
CA GLU A 140 -6.35 14.90 -2.99
C GLU A 140 -5.13 14.53 -3.84
N ALA A 141 -4.87 13.24 -4.01
CA ALA A 141 -3.77 12.73 -4.82
C ALA A 141 -4.04 12.87 -6.33
N MET A 142 -5.29 13.09 -6.76
CA MET A 142 -5.66 13.20 -8.18
C MET A 142 -5.04 14.39 -8.88
N THR A 143 -4.75 15.50 -8.21
CA THR A 143 -4.10 16.67 -8.81
C THR A 143 -2.70 16.33 -9.33
N ALA A 144 -2.06 15.33 -8.74
CA ALA A 144 -0.75 14.82 -9.13
C ALA A 144 -0.81 13.38 -9.68
N ALA A 145 -1.99 12.91 -10.11
CA ALA A 145 -2.15 11.54 -10.63
C ALA A 145 -1.29 11.29 -11.88
N GLY A 146 -1.08 12.32 -12.70
CA GLY A 146 -0.19 12.24 -13.85
C GLY A 146 1.23 11.83 -13.45
N ASP A 147 1.80 12.48 -12.46
CA ASP A 147 3.14 12.18 -11.94
C ASP A 147 3.18 10.77 -11.33
N THR A 148 2.15 10.41 -10.55
CA THR A 148 2.00 9.06 -9.99
C THR A 148 2.04 7.99 -11.07
N LEU A 149 1.31 8.18 -12.17
CA LEU A 149 1.26 7.21 -13.29
C LEU A 149 2.57 7.18 -14.09
N VAL A 150 3.28 8.31 -14.18
CA VAL A 150 4.62 8.35 -14.77
C VAL A 150 5.60 7.51 -13.97
N ASP A 151 5.66 7.72 -12.65
CA ASP A 151 6.58 7.00 -11.76
C ASP A 151 6.26 5.49 -11.69
N LEU A 152 4.99 5.10 -11.70
CA LEU A 152 4.58 3.71 -11.75
C LEU A 152 4.77 3.08 -13.13
N GLY A 153 4.75 3.88 -14.18
CA GLY A 153 4.87 3.45 -15.57
C GLY A 153 6.13 2.62 -15.82
N ASP A 154 7.25 2.98 -15.20
CA ASP A 154 8.52 2.28 -15.37
C ASP A 154 8.44 0.83 -14.90
N ALA A 155 7.81 0.58 -13.76
CA ALA A 155 7.58 -0.77 -13.27
C ALA A 155 6.55 -1.53 -14.12
N VAL A 156 5.42 -0.89 -14.43
CA VAL A 156 4.29 -1.51 -15.14
C VAL A 156 4.65 -1.89 -16.57
N ARG A 157 5.54 -1.15 -17.25
CA ARG A 157 6.01 -1.47 -18.61
C ARG A 157 6.66 -2.83 -18.75
N ALA A 158 7.14 -3.43 -17.66
CA ALA A 158 7.68 -4.80 -17.71
C ALA A 158 6.60 -5.85 -18.06
N ILE A 159 5.32 -5.56 -17.87
CA ILE A 159 4.22 -6.40 -18.36
C ILE A 159 3.99 -6.05 -19.84
N PRO A 160 4.15 -7.01 -20.79
CA PRO A 160 3.98 -6.74 -22.22
C PRO A 160 2.58 -6.21 -22.56
N GLN A 161 2.53 -5.20 -23.43
CA GLN A 161 1.26 -4.66 -23.92
C GLN A 161 0.86 -5.38 -25.22
N LYS A 162 -0.31 -5.99 -25.25
CA LYS A 162 -0.88 -6.76 -26.37
C LYS A 162 -1.93 -5.99 -27.18
N ALA A 163 -2.50 -4.93 -26.61
CA ALA A 163 -3.49 -4.07 -27.24
C ALA A 163 -3.28 -2.61 -26.80
N LYS A 164 -3.72 -1.68 -27.64
CA LYS A 164 -3.62 -0.24 -27.35
C LYS A 164 -5.03 0.39 -27.31
N CYS A 165 -5.14 1.47 -26.59
CA CYS A 165 -6.29 2.37 -26.71
C CYS A 165 -6.39 2.94 -28.14
N ILE A 166 -7.58 3.11 -28.64
CA ILE A 166 -7.93 3.72 -29.93
C ILE A 166 -8.86 4.89 -29.70
#